data_71a6d7b64e808c5cc7b4e9b14a217585
#
_entry.id   71a6d7b64e808c5cc7b4e9b14a217585
#
_cell.length_a   1.000
_cell.length_b   1.000
_cell.length_c   1.000
_cell.angle_alpha   90.00
_cell.angle_beta   90.00
_cell.angle_gamma   90.00
#
_symmetry.space_group_name_H-M   'P 1'
#
loop_
_entity.id
_entity.type
_entity.pdbx_description
1 polymer ?
#
loop_
_entity_poly.entity_id
_entity_poly.type
_entity_poly.pdbx_seq_one_letter_code
_entity_poly.pdbx_strand_id
1 'polypeptide(L)'
;MRFTKGKEKIIKNKAINSTDEGKGRHRKVIRIGAFALVFVVLFSFVSTFFKMTDAVNIATIEGFYKEPKNTIDVMMIGASEVYADYSATEAWKNYGYTSYSLGVSGAPGSLYKSMLREALTRQHPKVVVFEVNGFLQNDSYYDRTVKLHSWIDNIHNEENRLDTIKEIVPKDEQDNFTNPLKVHHSNWKDIGKCAHTFATRVGMYFAKTSCMKGFSSIAKYSDCPSGKQKKLYFTDRSRAYMTDLLEYCKAQGVEKVLFARFPHEKEVKNPQVLCDVKELVESYGYDFASFEGDKELIGINERDDFYNSEHLNINGSRKFTAFMGKYLSDNYRLNADHSPEIQSAWGECARRADKVISACAKDTDLSLGNHYFEMSVYLPYNFSSSLETNKVADTNNDAKPVKELNTPVKK
;
A
#
# COMPACT_ATOMS: atom_id res chain seq x y z
N MET A 1 -13.29 -62.03 -61.82
CA MET A 1 -12.25 -61.09 -61.34
C MET A 1 -12.66 -59.62 -61.36
N ARG A 2 -13.96 -59.28 -61.22
CA ARG A 2 -14.42 -57.83 -61.16
C ARG A 2 -15.04 -57.37 -59.83
N PHE A 3 -15.25 -58.25 -58.91
CA PHE A 3 -15.90 -57.94 -57.61
C PHE A 3 -14.93 -57.45 -56.48
N THR A 4 -13.63 -57.70 -56.62
CA THR A 4 -12.64 -57.36 -55.62
C THR A 4 -12.16 -55.92 -55.72
N LYS A 5 -12.06 -55.33 -56.94
CA LYS A 5 -11.60 -53.92 -57.12
C LYS A 5 -12.57 -52.84 -56.60
N GLY A 6 -13.88 -53.17 -56.56
CA GLY A 6 -14.90 -52.25 -56.03
C GLY A 6 -14.88 -52.09 -54.51
N LYS A 7 -14.65 -53.19 -53.78
CA LYS A 7 -14.55 -53.16 -52.32
C LYS A 7 -13.31 -52.46 -51.82
N GLU A 8 -12.16 -52.61 -52.46
CA GLU A 8 -10.94 -51.89 -52.11
C GLU A 8 -11.03 -50.40 -52.32
N LYS A 9 -11.71 -49.94 -53.39
CA LYS A 9 -11.91 -48.49 -53.67
C LYS A 9 -12.87 -47.83 -52.68
N ILE A 10 -13.91 -48.56 -52.24
CA ILE A 10 -14.85 -48.11 -51.20
C ILE A 10 -14.17 -48.05 -49.83
N ILE A 11 -13.32 -49.00 -49.48
CA ILE A 11 -12.57 -49.00 -48.21
C ILE A 11 -11.51 -47.89 -48.18
N LYS A 12 -10.78 -47.69 -49.29
CA LYS A 12 -9.82 -46.55 -49.38
C LYS A 12 -10.51 -45.17 -49.33
N ASN A 13 -11.65 -45.01 -50.00
CA ASN A 13 -12.38 -43.72 -49.91
C ASN A 13 -12.99 -43.48 -48.53
N LYS A 14 -13.45 -44.55 -47.82
CA LYS A 14 -13.94 -44.44 -46.44
C LYS A 14 -12.81 -44.15 -45.43
N ALA A 15 -11.61 -44.69 -45.64
CA ALA A 15 -10.42 -44.40 -44.84
C ALA A 15 -9.88 -42.97 -45.07
N ILE A 16 -9.88 -42.51 -46.32
CA ILE A 16 -9.49 -41.13 -46.69
C ILE A 16 -10.48 -40.13 -46.11
N ASN A 17 -11.80 -40.36 -46.21
CA ASN A 17 -12.80 -39.49 -45.62
C ASN A 17 -12.74 -39.45 -44.10
N SER A 18 -12.50 -40.60 -43.42
CA SER A 18 -12.37 -40.66 -41.95
C SER A 18 -11.11 -39.92 -41.42
N THR A 19 -10.01 -39.93 -42.21
CA THR A 19 -8.79 -39.14 -41.83
C THR A 19 -8.95 -37.66 -42.09
N ASP A 20 -9.72 -37.22 -43.09
CA ASP A 20 -10.00 -35.83 -43.36
C ASP A 20 -11.03 -35.24 -42.39
N GLU A 21 -12.04 -36.00 -42.00
CA GLU A 21 -12.97 -35.61 -40.93
C GLU A 21 -12.26 -35.51 -39.57
N GLY A 22 -11.34 -36.41 -39.23
CA GLY A 22 -10.52 -36.33 -38.07
C GLY A 22 -9.61 -35.11 -38.05
N LYS A 23 -8.95 -34.80 -39.14
CA LYS A 23 -8.14 -33.58 -39.31
C LYS A 23 -8.97 -32.31 -39.20
N GLY A 24 -10.16 -32.29 -39.79
CA GLY A 24 -11.12 -31.18 -39.74
C GLY A 24 -11.60 -30.93 -38.32
N ARG A 25 -11.90 -31.98 -37.54
CA ARG A 25 -12.31 -31.92 -36.14
C ARG A 25 -11.16 -31.39 -35.27
N HIS A 26 -9.95 -31.88 -35.45
CA HIS A 26 -8.77 -31.46 -34.74
C HIS A 26 -8.45 -29.97 -34.97
N ARG A 27 -8.52 -29.50 -36.23
CA ARG A 27 -8.35 -28.06 -36.55
C ARG A 27 -9.43 -27.19 -35.91
N LYS A 28 -10.70 -27.65 -35.83
CA LYS A 28 -11.77 -26.94 -35.12
C LYS A 28 -11.48 -26.82 -33.66
N VAL A 29 -11.05 -27.89 -32.98
CA VAL A 29 -10.68 -27.88 -31.57
C VAL A 29 -9.52 -26.89 -31.30
N ILE A 30 -8.49 -26.91 -32.15
CA ILE A 30 -7.36 -25.95 -32.00
C ILE A 30 -7.84 -24.50 -32.17
N ARG A 31 -8.71 -24.22 -33.13
CA ARG A 31 -9.27 -22.86 -33.36
C ARG A 31 -10.12 -22.38 -32.19
N ILE A 32 -10.95 -23.28 -31.62
CA ILE A 32 -11.75 -22.97 -30.43
C ILE A 32 -10.81 -22.73 -29.21
N GLY A 33 -9.81 -23.57 -29.03
CA GLY A 33 -8.81 -23.41 -27.96
C GLY A 33 -8.02 -22.10 -28.11
N ALA A 34 -7.58 -21.76 -29.32
CA ALA A 34 -6.90 -20.49 -29.60
C ALA A 34 -7.80 -19.29 -29.34
N PHE A 35 -9.08 -19.36 -29.79
CA PHE A 35 -10.04 -18.30 -29.52
C PHE A 35 -10.30 -18.12 -28.01
N ALA A 36 -10.51 -19.23 -27.28
CA ALA A 36 -10.71 -19.18 -25.83
C ALA A 36 -9.48 -18.61 -25.12
N LEU A 37 -8.27 -18.97 -25.53
CA LEU A 37 -7.04 -18.41 -24.97
C LEU A 37 -6.94 -16.89 -25.22
N VAL A 38 -7.16 -16.44 -26.45
CA VAL A 38 -7.15 -15.01 -26.80
C VAL A 38 -8.22 -14.27 -26.02
N PHE A 39 -9.42 -14.85 -25.89
CA PHE A 39 -10.50 -14.24 -25.10
C PHE A 39 -10.10 -14.10 -23.61
N VAL A 40 -9.55 -15.15 -23.00
CA VAL A 40 -9.09 -15.09 -21.61
C VAL A 40 -7.99 -14.05 -21.42
N VAL A 41 -7.02 -13.97 -22.34
CA VAL A 41 -5.94 -12.98 -22.29
C VAL A 41 -6.49 -11.56 -22.39
N LEU A 42 -7.37 -11.30 -23.38
CA LEU A 42 -8.00 -9.98 -23.55
C LEU A 42 -8.88 -9.61 -22.36
N PHE A 43 -9.68 -10.54 -21.87
CA PHE A 43 -10.52 -10.30 -20.70
C PHE A 43 -9.68 -9.99 -19.45
N SER A 44 -8.61 -10.74 -19.21
CA SER A 44 -7.68 -10.48 -18.10
C SER A 44 -7.00 -9.13 -18.23
N PHE A 45 -6.56 -8.77 -19.44
CA PHE A 45 -5.97 -7.47 -19.73
C PHE A 45 -6.96 -6.33 -19.43
N VAL A 46 -8.17 -6.41 -19.96
CA VAL A 46 -9.23 -5.40 -19.77
C VAL A 46 -9.59 -5.28 -18.30
N SER A 47 -9.78 -6.40 -17.58
CA SER A 47 -10.06 -6.41 -16.15
C SER A 47 -8.95 -5.77 -15.34
N THR A 48 -7.68 -6.07 -15.68
CA THR A 48 -6.52 -5.47 -14.98
C THR A 48 -6.37 -3.98 -15.31
N PHE A 49 -6.61 -3.58 -16.55
CA PHE A 49 -6.52 -2.19 -16.98
C PHE A 49 -7.54 -1.30 -16.27
N PHE A 50 -8.77 -1.77 -16.11
CA PHE A 50 -9.82 -1.02 -15.42
C PHE A 50 -9.79 -1.15 -13.90
N LYS A 51 -8.88 -1.91 -13.32
CA LYS A 51 -8.68 -2.04 -11.88
C LYS A 51 -8.00 -0.77 -11.33
N MET A 52 -8.80 0.26 -11.10
CA MET A 52 -8.34 1.59 -10.70
C MET A 52 -8.21 1.72 -9.18
N THR A 53 -7.08 2.25 -8.73
CA THR A 53 -6.85 2.70 -7.35
C THR A 53 -5.80 3.83 -7.36
N ASP A 54 -5.44 4.34 -6.19
CA ASP A 54 -4.35 5.31 -6.10
C ASP A 54 -3.00 4.60 -6.30
N ALA A 55 -2.07 5.23 -7.01
CA ALA A 55 -0.77 4.64 -7.33
C ALA A 55 0.02 4.28 -6.06
N VAL A 56 -0.09 5.09 -5.01
CA VAL A 56 0.53 4.81 -3.71
C VAL A 56 0.04 3.49 -3.11
N ASN A 57 -1.25 3.17 -3.21
CA ASN A 57 -1.78 1.90 -2.71
C ASN A 57 -1.14 0.70 -3.44
N ILE A 58 -1.01 0.80 -4.77
CA ILE A 58 -0.35 -0.25 -5.56
C ILE A 58 1.10 -0.39 -5.14
N ALA A 59 1.81 0.73 -5.07
CA ALA A 59 3.23 0.73 -4.74
C ALA A 59 3.49 0.17 -3.34
N THR A 60 2.64 0.50 -2.37
CA THR A 60 2.73 0.01 -1.00
C THR A 60 2.38 -1.49 -0.93
N ILE A 61 1.29 -1.91 -1.55
CA ILE A 61 0.84 -3.31 -1.48
C ILE A 61 1.77 -4.21 -2.30
N GLU A 62 2.05 -3.87 -3.57
CA GLU A 62 2.94 -4.67 -4.42
C GLU A 62 4.38 -4.65 -3.91
N GLY A 63 4.82 -3.53 -3.34
CA GLY A 63 6.13 -3.43 -2.70
C GLY A 63 6.28 -4.38 -1.53
N PHE A 64 5.23 -4.56 -0.73
CA PHE A 64 5.21 -5.55 0.36
C PHE A 64 5.46 -6.98 -0.14
N TYR A 65 4.82 -7.36 -1.25
CA TYR A 65 5.02 -8.70 -1.83
C TYR A 65 6.42 -8.91 -2.43
N LYS A 66 7.19 -7.84 -2.66
CA LYS A 66 8.59 -7.93 -3.09
C LYS A 66 9.57 -8.11 -1.93
N GLU A 67 9.15 -7.88 -0.69
CA GLU A 67 10.03 -8.12 0.45
C GLU A 67 10.29 -9.63 0.61
N PRO A 68 11.55 -10.02 0.91
CA PRO A 68 11.86 -11.41 1.25
C PRO A 68 11.07 -11.85 2.48
N LYS A 69 10.72 -13.13 2.53
CA LYS A 69 9.94 -13.67 3.65
C LYS A 69 10.73 -13.57 4.97
N ASN A 70 10.04 -13.23 6.04
CA ASN A 70 10.58 -13.19 7.41
C ASN A 70 11.80 -12.27 7.58
N THR A 71 11.76 -11.12 6.90
CA THR A 71 12.84 -10.13 6.96
C THR A 71 12.41 -8.77 7.54
N ILE A 72 11.15 -8.64 7.93
CA ILE A 72 10.60 -7.40 8.50
C ILE A 72 10.43 -7.56 10.01
N ASP A 73 11.14 -6.72 10.78
CA ASP A 73 11.05 -6.69 12.24
C ASP A 73 9.81 -5.95 12.73
N VAL A 74 9.46 -4.84 12.06
CA VAL A 74 8.32 -4.00 12.44
C VAL A 74 7.37 -3.86 11.27
N MET A 75 6.13 -4.29 11.44
CA MET A 75 5.06 -4.09 10.47
C MET A 75 4.17 -2.92 10.92
N MET A 76 4.14 -1.84 10.14
CA MET A 76 3.22 -0.73 10.34
C MET A 76 1.96 -0.99 9.51
N ILE A 77 0.78 -0.95 10.12
CA ILE A 77 -0.51 -1.17 9.47
C ILE A 77 -1.44 -0.01 9.78
N GLY A 78 -2.10 0.52 8.75
CA GLY A 78 -3.04 1.61 8.95
C GLY A 78 -3.53 2.28 7.67
N ALA A 79 -4.00 3.49 7.83
CA ALA A 79 -4.44 4.34 6.73
C ALA A 79 -3.25 5.12 6.11
N SER A 80 -3.53 6.28 5.56
CA SER A 80 -2.54 7.10 4.84
C SER A 80 -1.41 7.62 5.72
N GLU A 81 -1.64 7.83 6.99
CA GLU A 81 -0.66 8.28 7.96
C GLU A 81 0.53 7.30 8.04
N VAL A 82 0.26 6.01 7.91
CA VAL A 82 1.32 4.98 7.96
C VAL A 82 2.33 5.17 6.84
N TYR A 83 1.88 5.41 5.61
CA TYR A 83 2.80 5.62 4.50
C TYR A 83 3.33 7.05 4.40
N ALA A 84 2.59 8.05 4.90
CA ALA A 84 2.98 9.45 4.78
C ALA A 84 3.94 9.90 5.90
N ASP A 85 3.77 9.39 7.11
CA ASP A 85 4.39 9.95 8.30
C ASP A 85 5.59 9.15 8.80
N TYR A 86 5.78 7.91 8.33
CA TYR A 86 6.88 7.06 8.79
C TYR A 86 7.70 6.48 7.64
N SER A 87 9.01 6.80 7.62
CA SER A 87 9.97 6.30 6.63
C SER A 87 10.79 5.14 7.17
N ALA A 88 10.49 3.92 6.70
CA ALA A 88 11.17 2.70 7.10
C ALA A 88 12.69 2.73 6.83
N THR A 89 13.11 3.35 5.73
CA THR A 89 14.53 3.46 5.38
C THR A 89 15.30 4.47 6.23
N GLU A 90 14.66 5.52 6.69
CA GLU A 90 15.26 6.44 7.67
C GLU A 90 15.34 5.80 9.06
N ALA A 91 14.32 5.05 9.48
CA ALA A 91 14.39 4.27 10.70
C ALA A 91 15.53 3.23 10.67
N TRP A 92 15.69 2.53 9.54
CA TRP A 92 16.82 1.62 9.32
C TRP A 92 18.18 2.33 9.47
N LYS A 93 18.37 3.48 8.85
CA LYS A 93 19.63 4.25 8.94
C LYS A 93 19.99 4.60 10.39
N ASN A 94 19.00 4.94 11.20
CA ASN A 94 19.21 5.46 12.54
C ASN A 94 19.26 4.35 13.59
N TYR A 95 18.55 3.24 13.40
CA TYR A 95 18.32 2.22 14.45
C TYR A 95 18.61 0.79 14.01
N GLY A 96 18.80 0.54 12.72
CA GLY A 96 19.25 -0.75 12.17
C GLY A 96 18.20 -1.85 12.11
N TYR A 97 16.96 -1.65 12.52
CA TYR A 97 15.88 -2.62 12.35
C TYR A 97 15.14 -2.44 11.04
N THR A 98 14.62 -3.53 10.49
CA THR A 98 13.83 -3.50 9.27
C THR A 98 12.35 -3.22 9.57
N SER A 99 11.71 -2.43 8.74
CA SER A 99 10.28 -2.14 8.89
C SER A 99 9.58 -1.97 7.53
N TYR A 100 8.25 -2.07 7.53
CA TYR A 100 7.46 -1.84 6.33
C TYR A 100 6.19 -1.07 6.66
N SER A 101 5.90 -0.03 5.86
CA SER A 101 4.69 0.78 5.96
C SER A 101 3.60 0.21 5.07
N LEU A 102 2.79 -0.73 5.58
CA LEU A 102 1.63 -1.27 4.89
C LEU A 102 0.42 -0.38 5.18
N GLY A 103 0.37 0.76 4.51
CA GLY A 103 -0.71 1.73 4.60
C GLY A 103 -1.56 1.76 3.34
N VAL A 104 -2.86 1.98 3.49
CA VAL A 104 -3.81 2.13 2.37
C VAL A 104 -4.61 3.42 2.52
N SER A 105 -4.68 4.21 1.46
CA SER A 105 -5.32 5.53 1.46
C SER A 105 -6.76 5.49 1.97
N GLY A 106 -6.99 6.09 3.13
CA GLY A 106 -8.28 6.16 3.78
C GLY A 106 -8.85 4.79 4.18
N ALA A 107 -8.00 3.82 4.54
CA ALA A 107 -8.44 2.52 5.02
C ALA A 107 -9.24 2.64 6.31
N PRO A 108 -10.49 2.13 6.36
CA PRO A 108 -11.20 2.01 7.62
C PRO A 108 -10.58 0.90 8.48
N GLY A 109 -10.71 1.02 9.80
CA GLY A 109 -10.19 0.04 10.76
C GLY A 109 -10.72 -1.38 10.56
N SER A 110 -11.86 -1.54 9.91
CA SER A 110 -12.41 -2.84 9.52
C SER A 110 -11.49 -3.65 8.57
N LEU A 111 -10.58 -2.99 7.85
CA LEU A 111 -9.61 -3.64 6.97
C LEU A 111 -8.35 -4.16 7.71
N TYR A 112 -8.05 -3.65 8.91
CA TYR A 112 -6.75 -3.89 9.54
C TYR A 112 -6.51 -5.36 9.90
N LYS A 113 -7.57 -6.11 10.27
CA LYS A 113 -7.47 -7.56 10.44
C LYS A 113 -7.06 -8.28 9.16
N SER A 114 -7.64 -7.91 8.03
CA SER A 114 -7.27 -8.46 6.73
C SER A 114 -5.85 -8.08 6.32
N MET A 115 -5.42 -6.84 6.61
CA MET A 115 -4.05 -6.39 6.35
C MET A 115 -3.04 -7.17 7.19
N LEU A 116 -3.32 -7.39 8.47
CA LEU A 116 -2.49 -8.23 9.32
C LEU A 116 -2.48 -9.69 8.84
N ARG A 117 -3.64 -10.26 8.49
CA ARG A 117 -3.76 -11.62 7.95
C ARG A 117 -2.86 -11.79 6.73
N GLU A 118 -2.89 -10.82 5.82
CA GLU A 118 -2.02 -10.84 4.64
C GLU A 118 -0.55 -10.72 5.01
N ALA A 119 -0.21 -9.80 5.92
CA ALA A 119 1.16 -9.60 6.38
C ALA A 119 1.77 -10.86 6.97
N LEU A 120 1.00 -11.59 7.79
CA LEU A 120 1.45 -12.83 8.46
C LEU A 120 1.64 -14.01 7.49
N THR A 121 1.11 -13.97 6.26
CA THR A 121 1.41 -15.01 5.26
C THR A 121 2.87 -14.99 4.79
N ARG A 122 3.56 -13.89 5.00
CA ARG A 122 4.92 -13.66 4.48
C ARG A 122 5.93 -13.24 5.54
N GLN A 123 5.49 -12.62 6.61
CA GLN A 123 6.35 -12.01 7.62
C GLN A 123 5.94 -12.48 9.02
N HIS A 124 6.93 -12.61 9.91
CA HIS A 124 6.72 -12.82 11.34
C HIS A 124 7.38 -11.64 12.08
N PRO A 125 6.75 -10.47 12.07
CA PRO A 125 7.33 -9.29 12.66
C PRO A 125 7.49 -9.43 14.17
N LYS A 126 8.56 -8.85 14.73
CA LYS A 126 8.78 -8.77 16.18
C LYS A 126 7.76 -7.84 16.84
N VAL A 127 7.32 -6.81 16.09
CA VAL A 127 6.32 -5.84 16.55
C VAL A 127 5.37 -5.52 15.41
N VAL A 128 4.09 -5.44 15.71
CA VAL A 128 3.08 -4.87 14.82
C VAL A 128 2.61 -3.54 15.39
N VAL A 129 2.62 -2.50 14.59
CA VAL A 129 2.12 -1.18 14.95
C VAL A 129 0.85 -0.89 14.13
N PHE A 130 -0.25 -0.63 14.81
CA PHE A 130 -1.50 -0.18 14.18
C PHE A 130 -1.69 1.32 14.42
N GLU A 131 -1.71 2.10 13.35
CA GLU A 131 -2.17 3.48 13.43
C GLU A 131 -3.70 3.49 13.63
N VAL A 132 -4.20 4.27 14.62
CA VAL A 132 -5.58 4.10 15.09
C VAL A 132 -6.64 4.94 14.37
N ASN A 133 -6.25 5.85 13.46
CA ASN A 133 -7.19 6.80 12.84
C ASN A 133 -8.32 6.10 12.06
N GLY A 134 -8.04 4.93 11.48
CA GLY A 134 -9.05 4.11 10.79
C GLY A 134 -10.20 3.65 11.67
N PHE A 135 -10.01 3.60 13.00
CA PHE A 135 -11.05 3.26 13.97
C PHE A 135 -11.79 4.49 14.54
N LEU A 136 -11.25 5.69 14.31
CA LEU A 136 -11.72 6.93 14.94
C LEU A 136 -12.69 7.71 14.02
N GLN A 137 -13.47 6.99 13.25
CA GLN A 137 -14.40 7.51 12.26
C GLN A 137 -15.86 7.24 12.66
N ASN A 138 -16.79 8.01 12.09
CA ASN A 138 -18.23 7.71 12.27
C ASN A 138 -18.64 6.47 11.46
N ASP A 139 -19.81 5.89 11.77
CA ASP A 139 -20.26 4.66 11.12
C ASP A 139 -20.44 4.77 9.61
N SER A 140 -20.82 5.94 9.09
CA SER A 140 -20.95 6.16 7.65
C SER A 140 -19.62 6.05 6.89
N TYR A 141 -18.49 6.12 7.59
CA TYR A 141 -17.18 5.90 6.98
C TYR A 141 -16.96 4.45 6.58
N TYR A 142 -17.46 3.51 7.40
CA TYR A 142 -17.37 2.08 7.14
C TYR A 142 -18.29 1.62 6.01
N ASP A 143 -19.29 2.41 5.65
CA ASP A 143 -20.20 2.12 4.53
C ASP A 143 -19.62 2.54 3.17
N ARG A 144 -18.43 3.15 3.14
CA ARG A 144 -17.76 3.59 1.90
C ARG A 144 -17.05 2.45 1.20
N THR A 145 -17.78 1.64 0.44
CA THR A 145 -17.26 0.48 -0.28
C THR A 145 -16.08 0.80 -1.21
N VAL A 146 -16.01 2.01 -1.77
CA VAL A 146 -14.88 2.49 -2.58
C VAL A 146 -13.54 2.40 -1.82
N LYS A 147 -13.53 2.63 -0.50
CA LYS A 147 -12.33 2.52 0.33
C LYS A 147 -11.91 1.06 0.53
N LEU A 148 -12.88 0.15 0.58
CA LEU A 148 -12.63 -1.28 0.69
C LEU A 148 -11.96 -1.84 -0.58
N HIS A 149 -12.36 -1.37 -1.76
CA HIS A 149 -11.75 -1.75 -3.04
C HIS A 149 -10.24 -1.47 -3.11
N SER A 150 -9.78 -0.39 -2.45
CA SER A 150 -8.35 -0.04 -2.44
C SER A 150 -7.46 -1.13 -1.84
N TRP A 151 -7.98 -1.92 -0.91
CA TRP A 151 -7.29 -3.06 -0.32
C TRP A 151 -7.74 -4.39 -0.95
N ILE A 152 -9.03 -4.71 -0.89
CA ILE A 152 -9.58 -6.02 -1.26
C ILE A 152 -9.23 -6.41 -2.69
N ASP A 153 -9.26 -5.46 -3.63
CA ASP A 153 -8.94 -5.73 -5.02
C ASP A 153 -7.44 -5.97 -5.26
N ASN A 154 -6.58 -5.68 -4.29
CA ASN A 154 -5.12 -5.75 -4.43
C ASN A 154 -4.48 -6.85 -3.57
N ILE A 155 -5.25 -7.57 -2.76
CA ILE A 155 -4.78 -8.73 -1.99
C ILE A 155 -4.43 -9.87 -2.96
N HIS A 156 -3.26 -10.51 -2.77
CA HIS A 156 -2.83 -11.68 -3.55
C HIS A 156 -3.36 -12.99 -2.98
N ASN A 157 -3.58 -13.06 -1.67
CA ASN A 157 -4.16 -14.25 -1.03
C ASN A 157 -5.68 -14.27 -1.24
N GLU A 158 -6.15 -15.14 -2.12
CA GLU A 158 -7.56 -15.23 -2.49
C GLU A 158 -8.46 -15.65 -1.30
N GLU A 159 -7.96 -16.51 -0.39
CA GLU A 159 -8.69 -16.89 0.81
C GLU A 159 -8.92 -15.68 1.71
N ASN A 160 -7.86 -14.91 2.01
CA ASN A 160 -7.98 -13.66 2.76
C ASN A 160 -8.93 -12.67 2.08
N ARG A 161 -8.84 -12.56 0.74
CA ARG A 161 -9.73 -11.68 -0.04
C ARG A 161 -11.19 -12.05 0.13
N LEU A 162 -11.53 -13.32 -0.02
CA LEU A 162 -12.91 -13.82 0.09
C LEU A 162 -13.43 -13.74 1.54
N ASP A 163 -12.60 -14.03 2.52
CA ASP A 163 -12.97 -13.90 3.92
C ASP A 163 -13.20 -12.44 4.29
N THR A 164 -12.35 -11.53 3.83
CA THR A 164 -12.53 -10.09 4.04
C THR A 164 -13.86 -9.60 3.45
N ILE A 165 -14.20 -10.03 2.23
CA ILE A 165 -15.48 -9.68 1.61
C ILE A 165 -16.65 -10.16 2.47
N LYS A 166 -16.62 -11.40 2.96
CA LYS A 166 -17.70 -11.95 3.80
C LYS A 166 -17.82 -11.25 5.14
N GLU A 167 -16.68 -10.90 5.76
CA GLU A 167 -16.63 -10.32 7.10
C GLU A 167 -17.10 -8.87 7.15
N ILE A 168 -16.72 -8.04 6.16
CA ILE A 168 -16.90 -6.59 6.27
C ILE A 168 -17.73 -5.94 5.17
N VAL A 169 -17.95 -6.62 4.04
CA VAL A 169 -18.75 -6.07 2.94
C VAL A 169 -20.23 -6.43 3.13
N PRO A 170 -21.18 -5.47 3.08
CA PRO A 170 -22.61 -5.75 3.11
C PRO A 170 -23.01 -6.80 2.06
N LYS A 171 -23.92 -7.71 2.40
CA LYS A 171 -24.26 -8.86 1.54
C LYS A 171 -24.73 -8.48 0.15
N ASP A 172 -25.48 -7.40 0.04
CA ASP A 172 -25.99 -6.86 -1.23
C ASP A 172 -24.90 -6.20 -2.09
N GLU A 173 -23.76 -5.84 -1.49
CA GLU A 173 -22.61 -5.25 -2.16
C GLU A 173 -21.51 -6.28 -2.53
N GLN A 174 -21.53 -7.49 -1.97
CA GLN A 174 -20.45 -8.48 -2.15
C GLN A 174 -20.24 -8.86 -3.62
N ASP A 175 -21.30 -8.84 -4.42
CA ASP A 175 -21.21 -9.13 -5.85
C ASP A 175 -20.40 -8.07 -6.63
N ASN A 176 -20.30 -6.85 -6.10
CA ASN A 176 -19.45 -5.79 -6.64
C ASN A 176 -17.95 -6.05 -6.44
N PHE A 177 -17.58 -6.95 -5.53
CA PHE A 177 -16.20 -7.35 -5.26
C PHE A 177 -15.82 -8.68 -5.90
N THR A 178 -16.79 -9.54 -6.19
CA THR A 178 -16.56 -10.92 -6.67
C THR A 178 -16.83 -11.09 -8.16
N ASN A 179 -17.76 -10.33 -8.73
CA ASN A 179 -18.12 -10.43 -10.13
C ASN A 179 -17.23 -9.53 -11.01
N PRO A 180 -16.34 -10.10 -11.85
CA PRO A 180 -15.41 -9.32 -12.67
C PRO A 180 -16.08 -8.30 -13.61
N LEU A 181 -17.33 -8.51 -13.98
CA LEU A 181 -18.09 -7.58 -14.83
C LEU A 181 -18.62 -6.37 -14.06
N LYS A 182 -18.78 -6.48 -12.74
CA LYS A 182 -19.30 -5.42 -11.88
C LYS A 182 -18.21 -4.61 -11.21
N VAL A 183 -17.13 -5.24 -10.76
CA VAL A 183 -16.04 -4.62 -9.98
C VAL A 183 -15.51 -3.34 -10.62
N HIS A 184 -15.42 -3.30 -11.95
CA HIS A 184 -14.80 -2.17 -12.67
C HIS A 184 -15.72 -1.48 -13.67
N HIS A 185 -17.02 -1.75 -13.61
CA HIS A 185 -17.98 -1.33 -14.66
C HIS A 185 -18.09 0.19 -14.85
N SER A 186 -17.73 1.00 -13.87
CA SER A 186 -17.78 2.47 -13.96
C SER A 186 -16.42 3.13 -14.21
N ASN A 187 -15.32 2.38 -14.12
CA ASN A 187 -13.95 2.93 -14.16
C ASN A 187 -13.55 3.41 -15.57
N TRP A 188 -14.24 2.95 -16.63
CA TRP A 188 -14.02 3.44 -17.99
C TRP A 188 -14.25 4.96 -18.15
N LYS A 189 -14.92 5.60 -17.19
CA LYS A 189 -15.14 7.05 -17.17
C LYS A 189 -13.88 7.84 -16.91
N ASP A 190 -12.85 7.23 -16.31
CA ASP A 190 -11.55 7.83 -16.04
C ASP A 190 -10.41 6.96 -16.59
N ILE A 191 -10.31 6.95 -17.91
CA ILE A 191 -9.27 6.19 -18.64
C ILE A 191 -7.87 6.67 -18.26
N GLY A 192 -7.70 7.97 -17.99
CA GLY A 192 -6.39 8.53 -17.58
C GLY A 192 -5.91 7.90 -16.27
N LYS A 193 -6.76 7.84 -15.27
CA LYS A 193 -6.44 7.18 -13.99
C LYS A 193 -6.25 5.68 -14.15
N CYS A 194 -7.05 5.01 -14.99
CA CYS A 194 -6.84 3.61 -15.30
C CYS A 194 -5.47 3.34 -15.93
N ALA A 195 -5.08 4.15 -16.92
CA ALA A 195 -3.78 4.01 -17.59
C ALA A 195 -2.61 4.26 -16.62
N HIS A 196 -2.70 5.28 -15.77
CA HIS A 196 -1.70 5.57 -14.75
C HIS A 196 -1.57 4.43 -13.73
N THR A 197 -2.70 3.94 -13.22
CA THR A 197 -2.77 2.78 -12.32
C THR A 197 -2.16 1.53 -12.96
N PHE A 198 -2.50 1.27 -14.21
CA PHE A 198 -1.97 0.13 -14.97
C PHE A 198 -0.45 0.24 -15.18
N ALA A 199 0.05 1.43 -15.55
CA ALA A 199 1.48 1.67 -15.71
C ALA A 199 2.24 1.43 -14.39
N THR A 200 1.67 1.87 -13.25
CA THR A 200 2.24 1.61 -11.93
C THR A 200 2.31 0.10 -11.63
N ARG A 201 1.25 -0.67 -11.93
CA ARG A 201 1.25 -2.13 -11.76
C ARG A 201 2.32 -2.80 -12.62
N VAL A 202 2.45 -2.39 -13.88
CA VAL A 202 3.49 -2.91 -14.78
C VAL A 202 4.87 -2.60 -14.22
N GLY A 203 5.10 -1.36 -13.75
CA GLY A 203 6.34 -0.97 -13.09
C GLY A 203 6.66 -1.86 -11.88
N MET A 204 5.68 -2.05 -11.00
CA MET A 204 5.82 -2.92 -9.83
C MET A 204 6.03 -4.39 -10.18
N TYR A 205 5.40 -4.88 -11.25
CA TYR A 205 5.60 -6.27 -11.72
C TYR A 205 7.09 -6.53 -12.05
N PHE A 206 7.75 -5.60 -12.74
CA PHE A 206 9.17 -5.72 -13.07
C PHE A 206 10.12 -5.29 -11.95
N ALA A 207 9.64 -4.64 -10.91
CA ALA A 207 10.45 -4.26 -9.75
C ALA A 207 10.89 -5.51 -8.95
N LYS A 208 12.14 -5.52 -8.47
CA LYS A 208 12.61 -6.54 -7.53
C LYS A 208 12.27 -6.20 -6.08
N THR A 209 12.32 -4.93 -5.74
CA THR A 209 11.93 -4.41 -4.42
C THR A 209 11.49 -2.95 -4.55
N SER A 210 10.76 -2.45 -3.58
CA SER A 210 10.50 -1.02 -3.39
C SER A 210 11.49 -0.47 -2.37
N CYS A 211 12.36 0.46 -2.80
CA CYS A 211 13.31 1.07 -1.88
C CYS A 211 12.66 2.04 -0.88
N MET A 212 11.44 2.48 -1.15
CA MET A 212 10.69 3.33 -0.20
C MET A 212 10.05 2.53 0.94
N LYS A 213 9.97 1.20 0.83
CA LYS A 213 9.42 0.32 1.87
C LYS A 213 8.03 0.73 2.34
N GLY A 214 7.18 1.17 1.39
CA GLY A 214 5.83 1.65 1.65
C GLY A 214 5.73 3.12 2.01
N PHE A 215 6.83 3.85 2.18
CA PHE A 215 6.79 5.29 2.46
C PHE A 215 6.42 6.11 1.23
N SER A 216 5.52 7.08 1.41
CA SER A 216 5.12 8.06 0.38
C SER A 216 4.60 9.31 1.06
N SER A 217 5.31 10.42 0.96
CA SER A 217 4.94 11.71 1.51
C SER A 217 5.15 12.82 0.47
N ILE A 218 4.83 14.05 0.82
CA ILE A 218 4.95 15.22 -0.05
C ILE A 218 5.80 16.29 0.63
N ALA A 219 6.50 17.08 -0.19
CA ALA A 219 7.30 18.21 0.29
C ALA A 219 6.51 19.54 0.38
N LYS A 220 5.20 19.50 0.24
CA LYS A 220 4.35 20.68 0.30
C LYS A 220 4.08 21.09 1.75
N TYR A 221 3.98 22.40 2.00
CA TYR A 221 3.48 22.94 3.26
C TYR A 221 1.97 23.09 3.20
N SER A 222 1.32 23.01 4.36
CA SER A 222 -0.08 23.42 4.48
C SER A 222 -0.18 24.93 4.28
N ASP A 223 -0.94 25.37 3.28
CA ASP A 223 -1.11 26.79 2.99
C ASP A 223 -1.85 27.54 4.11
N CYS A 224 -2.61 26.80 4.89
CA CYS A 224 -3.31 27.34 6.03
C CYS A 224 -3.60 26.19 7.01
N PRO A 225 -3.02 26.21 8.22
CA PRO A 225 -3.50 25.34 9.27
C PRO A 225 -5.02 25.47 9.35
N SER A 226 -5.75 24.40 9.21
CA SER A 226 -7.23 24.46 9.13
C SER A 226 -7.85 25.09 10.39
N GLY A 227 -7.05 25.25 11.43
CA GLY A 227 -7.43 25.80 12.72
C GLY A 227 -8.56 25.05 13.44
N LYS A 228 -9.16 24.06 12.77
CA LYS A 228 -10.29 23.30 13.28
C LYS A 228 -9.81 21.98 13.88
N GLN A 229 -10.06 21.84 15.19
CA GLN A 229 -9.90 20.55 15.85
C GLN A 229 -10.86 19.53 15.26
N LYS A 230 -10.38 18.34 14.96
CA LYS A 230 -11.18 17.21 14.48
C LYS A 230 -11.91 16.56 15.65
N LYS A 231 -13.19 16.25 15.47
CA LYS A 231 -13.94 15.40 16.38
C LYS A 231 -13.73 13.95 15.98
N LEU A 232 -13.27 13.14 16.90
CA LEU A 232 -13.12 11.70 16.73
C LEU A 232 -14.38 10.95 17.19
N TYR A 233 -14.56 9.75 16.65
CA TYR A 233 -15.65 8.86 16.99
C TYR A 233 -15.08 7.48 17.27
N PHE A 234 -15.44 6.89 18.40
CA PHE A 234 -15.17 5.48 18.68
C PHE A 234 -16.52 4.83 18.98
N THR A 235 -17.22 4.47 17.90
CA THR A 235 -18.58 3.94 17.94
C THR A 235 -18.57 2.46 18.37
N ASP A 236 -19.73 1.89 18.69
CA ASP A 236 -19.83 0.46 18.98
C ASP A 236 -19.34 -0.39 17.78
N ARG A 237 -19.57 0.08 16.55
CA ARG A 237 -19.07 -0.57 15.34
C ARG A 237 -17.54 -0.51 15.24
N SER A 238 -16.94 0.65 15.53
CA SER A 238 -15.49 0.81 15.60
C SER A 238 -14.87 -0.10 16.66
N ARG A 239 -15.50 -0.12 17.84
CA ARG A 239 -15.10 -0.97 18.95
C ARG A 239 -15.14 -2.45 18.58
N ALA A 240 -16.21 -2.89 17.91
CA ALA A 240 -16.35 -4.27 17.45
C ALA A 240 -15.21 -4.68 16.47
N TYR A 241 -14.89 -3.82 15.50
CA TYR A 241 -13.77 -4.09 14.56
C TYR A 241 -12.41 -4.11 15.27
N MET A 242 -12.19 -3.23 16.25
CA MET A 242 -10.94 -3.23 17.02
C MET A 242 -10.86 -4.47 17.91
N THR A 243 -11.95 -4.86 18.56
CA THR A 243 -12.03 -6.10 19.36
C THR A 243 -11.69 -7.33 18.50
N ASP A 244 -12.30 -7.46 17.33
CA ASP A 244 -12.04 -8.56 16.39
C ASP A 244 -10.56 -8.60 15.94
N LEU A 245 -9.94 -7.45 15.73
CA LEU A 245 -8.51 -7.35 15.44
C LEU A 245 -7.65 -7.80 16.63
N LEU A 246 -7.98 -7.35 17.85
CA LEU A 246 -7.26 -7.70 19.08
C LEU A 246 -7.34 -9.20 19.36
N GLU A 247 -8.52 -9.79 19.22
CA GLU A 247 -8.73 -11.24 19.32
C GLU A 247 -7.95 -12.00 18.26
N TYR A 248 -7.93 -11.50 17.03
CA TYR A 248 -7.13 -12.09 15.95
C TYR A 248 -5.63 -12.03 16.26
N CYS A 249 -5.10 -10.92 16.76
CA CYS A 249 -3.71 -10.82 17.19
C CYS A 249 -3.37 -11.89 18.25
N LYS A 250 -4.23 -12.08 19.25
CA LYS A 250 -4.06 -13.13 20.28
C LYS A 250 -4.09 -14.53 19.67
N ALA A 251 -5.06 -14.81 18.81
CA ALA A 251 -5.20 -16.11 18.17
C ALA A 251 -4.00 -16.48 17.27
N GLN A 252 -3.37 -15.47 16.65
CA GLN A 252 -2.17 -15.65 15.81
C GLN A 252 -0.85 -15.64 16.61
N GLY A 253 -0.90 -15.45 17.93
CA GLY A 253 0.30 -15.39 18.76
C GLY A 253 1.17 -14.14 18.51
N VAL A 254 0.59 -13.05 18.05
CA VAL A 254 1.30 -11.76 17.91
C VAL A 254 1.49 -11.18 19.30
N GLU A 255 2.70 -11.30 19.84
CA GLU A 255 2.98 -10.96 21.25
C GLU A 255 3.11 -9.47 21.49
N LYS A 256 3.73 -8.74 20.55
CA LYS A 256 4.05 -7.32 20.69
C LYS A 256 3.29 -6.49 19.69
N VAL A 257 2.30 -5.77 20.18
CA VAL A 257 1.44 -4.90 19.38
C VAL A 257 1.38 -3.52 20.03
N LEU A 258 1.60 -2.50 19.23
CA LEU A 258 1.41 -1.10 19.59
C LEU A 258 0.26 -0.52 18.77
N PHE A 259 -0.75 0.00 19.43
CA PHE A 259 -1.74 0.87 18.81
C PHE A 259 -1.29 2.32 19.00
N ALA A 260 -1.07 3.02 17.91
CA ALA A 260 -0.45 4.34 17.92
C ALA A 260 -1.34 5.40 17.26
N ARG A 261 -1.50 6.53 17.93
CA ARG A 261 -2.05 7.74 17.32
C ARG A 261 -0.89 8.61 16.86
N PHE A 262 -0.77 8.84 15.55
CA PHE A 262 0.29 9.65 14.96
C PHE A 262 0.00 11.16 15.13
N PRO A 263 1.00 12.04 15.00
CA PRO A 263 0.80 13.47 15.13
C PRO A 263 -0.14 14.03 14.07
N HIS A 264 -1.04 14.89 14.48
CA HIS A 264 -1.93 15.67 13.59
C HIS A 264 -1.67 17.15 13.81
N GLU A 265 -2.04 17.98 12.81
CA GLU A 265 -1.85 19.42 12.89
C GLU A 265 -2.49 20.02 14.16
N LYS A 266 -3.72 19.62 14.44
CA LYS A 266 -4.45 20.06 15.64
C LYS A 266 -4.82 18.87 16.52
N GLU A 267 -4.71 19.06 17.82
CA GLU A 267 -5.18 18.09 18.79
C GLU A 267 -6.69 17.81 18.65
N VAL A 268 -7.10 16.64 19.08
CA VAL A 268 -8.50 16.24 18.99
C VAL A 268 -9.40 17.10 19.88
N LYS A 269 -10.61 17.34 19.40
CA LYS A 269 -11.62 18.09 20.17
C LYS A 269 -12.14 17.34 21.42
N ASN A 270 -12.06 16.01 21.38
CA ASN A 270 -12.60 15.11 22.42
C ASN A 270 -11.60 14.01 22.79
N PRO A 271 -10.56 14.34 23.57
CA PRO A 271 -9.46 13.41 23.89
C PRO A 271 -9.90 12.18 24.67
N GLN A 272 -11.06 12.21 25.34
CA GLN A 272 -11.63 11.07 26.05
C GLN A 272 -11.76 9.83 25.13
N VAL A 273 -12.03 10.01 23.84
CA VAL A 273 -12.11 8.92 22.86
C VAL A 273 -10.79 8.13 22.78
N LEU A 274 -9.66 8.78 22.94
CA LEU A 274 -8.36 8.10 22.96
C LEU A 274 -8.16 7.30 24.25
N CYS A 275 -8.71 7.77 25.39
CA CYS A 275 -8.73 6.98 26.62
C CYS A 275 -9.56 5.70 26.46
N ASP A 276 -10.72 5.78 25.82
CA ASP A 276 -11.58 4.62 25.58
C ASP A 276 -10.91 3.57 24.67
N VAL A 277 -10.16 4.03 23.66
CA VAL A 277 -9.32 3.15 22.80
C VAL A 277 -8.19 2.53 23.61
N LYS A 278 -7.47 3.33 24.40
CA LYS A 278 -6.39 2.88 25.27
C LYS A 278 -6.86 1.79 26.23
N GLU A 279 -7.96 2.03 26.93
CA GLU A 279 -8.53 1.07 27.87
C GLU A 279 -8.84 -0.28 27.19
N LEU A 280 -9.46 -0.23 26.01
CA LEU A 280 -9.75 -1.46 25.25
C LEU A 280 -8.45 -2.20 24.86
N VAL A 281 -7.46 -1.51 24.31
CA VAL A 281 -6.18 -2.10 23.85
C VAL A 281 -5.42 -2.72 25.03
N GLU A 282 -5.30 -1.97 26.14
CA GLU A 282 -4.58 -2.41 27.33
C GLU A 282 -5.30 -3.57 28.05
N SER A 283 -6.63 -3.69 27.93
CA SER A 283 -7.38 -4.83 28.47
C SER A 283 -7.01 -6.15 27.80
N TYR A 284 -6.48 -6.11 26.58
CA TYR A 284 -5.90 -7.25 25.87
C TYR A 284 -4.39 -7.44 26.15
N GLY A 285 -3.79 -6.59 26.99
CA GLY A 285 -2.35 -6.64 27.32
C GLY A 285 -1.46 -6.18 26.18
N TYR A 286 -1.94 -5.27 25.32
CA TYR A 286 -1.18 -4.61 24.28
C TYR A 286 -0.93 -3.15 24.61
N ASP A 287 0.03 -2.53 23.92
CA ASP A 287 0.45 -1.16 24.20
C ASP A 287 -0.37 -0.15 23.39
N PHE A 288 -0.64 1.00 24.00
CA PHE A 288 -1.22 2.16 23.35
C PHE A 288 -0.35 3.41 23.57
N ALA A 289 -0.09 4.18 22.51
CA ALA A 289 0.59 5.47 22.60
C ALA A 289 -0.10 6.52 21.70
N SER A 290 -0.23 7.74 22.23
CA SER A 290 -0.67 8.88 21.42
C SER A 290 0.45 9.90 21.34
N PHE A 291 0.89 10.21 20.12
CA PHE A 291 1.96 11.17 19.84
C PHE A 291 1.42 12.55 19.41
N GLU A 292 0.11 12.74 19.43
CA GLU A 292 -0.51 14.04 19.09
C GLU A 292 -0.05 15.18 20.01
N GLY A 293 0.04 14.90 21.31
CA GLY A 293 0.49 15.86 22.33
C GLY A 293 2.00 16.06 22.39
N ASP A 294 2.78 15.22 21.69
CA ASP A 294 4.24 15.18 21.78
C ASP A 294 4.94 16.02 20.69
N LYS A 295 4.20 16.85 19.95
CA LYS A 295 4.75 17.62 18.81
C LYS A 295 5.99 18.44 19.18
N GLU A 296 5.98 19.11 20.34
CA GLU A 296 7.13 19.85 20.82
C GLU A 296 8.33 18.94 21.12
N LEU A 297 8.09 17.79 21.78
CA LEU A 297 9.12 16.79 22.09
C LEU A 297 9.71 16.18 20.81
N ILE A 298 8.89 15.96 19.79
CA ILE A 298 9.29 15.46 18.48
C ILE A 298 10.01 16.55 17.66
N GLY A 299 9.80 17.83 18.02
CA GLY A 299 10.28 18.98 17.26
C GLY A 299 9.42 19.30 16.01
N ILE A 300 8.15 18.90 16.02
CA ILE A 300 7.19 19.16 14.94
C ILE A 300 6.61 20.56 15.10
N ASN A 301 6.68 21.34 14.01
CA ASN A 301 6.03 22.65 13.87
C ASN A 301 4.76 22.48 13.02
N GLU A 302 3.62 22.95 13.55
CA GLU A 302 2.32 22.82 12.85
C GLU A 302 2.31 23.49 11.48
N ARG A 303 3.04 24.58 11.29
CA ARG A 303 3.10 25.32 10.02
C ARG A 303 3.99 24.66 8.99
N ASP A 304 5.15 24.14 9.42
CA ASP A 304 6.24 23.80 8.50
C ASP A 304 6.33 22.29 8.24
N ASP A 305 5.70 21.44 9.08
CA ASP A 305 5.88 20.00 9.07
C ASP A 305 4.64 19.19 8.63
N PHE A 306 3.56 19.88 8.24
CA PHE A 306 2.35 19.25 7.72
C PHE A 306 2.07 19.68 6.28
N TYR A 307 1.52 18.80 5.45
CA TYR A 307 1.00 19.20 4.14
C TYR A 307 -0.52 19.32 4.11
N ASN A 308 -1.19 18.79 5.12
CA ASN A 308 -2.61 18.99 5.43
C ASN A 308 -2.85 18.70 6.92
N SER A 309 -4.11 18.78 7.36
CA SER A 309 -4.47 18.64 8.77
C SER A 309 -4.20 17.24 9.36
N GLU A 310 -3.97 16.23 8.56
CA GLU A 310 -3.89 14.82 8.98
C GLU A 310 -2.52 14.18 8.71
N HIS A 311 -1.68 14.80 7.87
CA HIS A 311 -0.44 14.16 7.42
C HIS A 311 0.75 15.10 7.54
N LEU A 312 1.83 14.54 7.99
CA LEU A 312 3.14 15.17 7.98
C LEU A 312 3.66 15.27 6.52
N ASN A 313 4.32 16.39 6.22
CA ASN A 313 5.12 16.48 5.02
C ASN A 313 6.47 15.76 5.20
N ILE A 314 7.33 15.79 4.18
CA ILE A 314 8.65 15.12 4.24
C ILE A 314 9.47 15.56 5.46
N ASN A 315 9.45 16.84 5.81
CA ASN A 315 10.23 17.35 6.96
C ASN A 315 9.66 16.84 8.28
N GLY A 316 8.35 16.91 8.46
CA GLY A 316 7.66 16.38 9.62
C GLY A 316 7.82 14.86 9.76
N SER A 317 7.67 14.13 8.66
CA SER A 317 7.81 12.67 8.65
C SER A 317 9.23 12.21 9.06
N ARG A 318 10.28 12.95 8.68
CA ARG A 318 11.65 12.65 9.12
C ARG A 318 11.83 12.82 10.63
N LYS A 319 11.28 13.92 11.19
CA LYS A 319 11.30 14.18 12.63
C LYS A 319 10.54 13.09 13.38
N PHE A 320 9.32 12.78 12.94
CA PHE A 320 8.51 11.75 13.55
C PHE A 320 9.14 10.36 13.42
N THR A 321 9.71 10.04 12.24
CA THR A 321 10.43 8.76 12.05
C THR A 321 11.60 8.61 13.02
N ALA A 322 12.38 9.67 13.23
CA ALA A 322 13.49 9.63 14.20
C ALA A 322 12.96 9.38 15.62
N PHE A 323 11.91 10.06 16.04
CA PHE A 323 11.28 9.87 17.34
C PHE A 323 10.66 8.47 17.48
N MET A 324 9.79 8.08 16.55
CA MET A 324 9.10 6.79 16.56
C MET A 324 10.08 5.61 16.47
N GLY A 325 11.13 5.76 15.66
CA GLY A 325 12.19 4.77 15.55
C GLY A 325 12.92 4.54 16.86
N LYS A 326 13.25 5.63 17.57
CA LYS A 326 13.82 5.54 18.91
C LYS A 326 12.87 4.90 19.91
N TYR A 327 11.60 5.33 19.90
CA TYR A 327 10.56 4.77 20.78
C TYR A 327 10.43 3.25 20.60
N LEU A 328 10.37 2.78 19.36
CA LEU A 328 10.26 1.35 19.05
C LEU A 328 11.52 0.59 19.48
N SER A 329 12.70 1.13 19.19
CA SER A 329 13.97 0.50 19.54
C SER A 329 14.12 0.35 21.06
N ASP A 330 13.79 1.39 21.82
CA ASP A 330 13.93 1.40 23.28
C ASP A 330 12.93 0.47 23.98
N ASN A 331 11.67 0.42 23.51
CA ASN A 331 10.61 -0.32 24.18
C ASN A 331 10.50 -1.79 23.73
N TYR A 332 10.92 -2.12 22.50
CA TYR A 332 10.70 -3.46 21.95
C TYR A 332 12.00 -4.25 21.71
N ARG A 333 13.16 -3.73 22.06
CA ARG A 333 14.48 -4.38 21.92
C ARG A 333 14.70 -4.89 20.51
N LEU A 334 14.50 -4.02 19.53
CA LEU A 334 14.72 -4.31 18.12
C LEU A 334 16.24 -4.35 17.86
N ASN A 335 16.73 -5.52 17.43
CA ASN A 335 18.14 -5.73 17.12
C ASN A 335 18.31 -5.79 15.60
N ALA A 336 19.47 -5.30 15.14
CA ALA A 336 19.89 -5.34 13.73
C ALA A 336 20.52 -6.70 13.33
N ASP A 337 20.03 -7.81 13.88
CA ASP A 337 20.60 -9.15 13.68
C ASP A 337 20.12 -9.74 12.32
N HIS A 338 20.40 -9.03 11.23
CA HIS A 338 20.12 -9.50 9.88
C HIS A 338 21.37 -10.01 9.18
N SER A 339 21.19 -10.94 8.24
CA SER A 339 22.27 -11.44 7.42
C SER A 339 22.97 -10.28 6.65
N PRO A 340 24.26 -10.41 6.31
CA PRO A 340 24.98 -9.39 5.53
C PRO A 340 24.26 -9.02 4.22
N GLU A 341 23.57 -9.96 3.59
CA GLU A 341 22.82 -9.74 2.34
C GLU A 341 21.62 -8.80 2.59
N ILE A 342 20.88 -9.02 3.67
CA ILE A 342 19.76 -8.17 4.05
C ILE A 342 20.25 -6.78 4.45
N GLN A 343 21.32 -6.70 5.25
CA GLN A 343 21.93 -5.43 5.62
C GLN A 343 22.40 -4.63 4.39
N SER A 344 23.06 -5.30 3.44
CA SER A 344 23.50 -4.69 2.17
C SER A 344 22.31 -4.19 1.34
N ALA A 345 21.26 -5.01 1.20
CA ALA A 345 20.07 -4.64 0.42
C ALA A 345 19.33 -3.45 1.05
N TRP A 346 19.19 -3.43 2.38
CA TRP A 346 18.58 -2.32 3.10
C TRP A 346 19.42 -1.05 3.05
N GLY A 347 20.76 -1.18 3.19
CA GLY A 347 21.68 -0.05 3.04
C GLY A 347 21.59 0.60 1.67
N GLU A 348 21.50 -0.20 0.59
CA GLU A 348 21.32 0.31 -0.77
C GLU A 348 19.94 0.97 -0.95
N CYS A 349 18.87 0.35 -0.45
CA CYS A 349 17.54 0.96 -0.47
C CYS A 349 17.51 2.28 0.29
N ALA A 350 18.10 2.33 1.48
CA ALA A 350 18.16 3.56 2.28
C ALA A 350 18.93 4.68 1.56
N ARG A 351 20.06 4.34 0.91
CA ARG A 351 20.83 5.30 0.12
C ARG A 351 20.03 5.87 -1.06
N ARG A 352 19.26 5.02 -1.76
CA ARG A 352 18.41 5.43 -2.89
C ARG A 352 17.23 6.27 -2.42
N ALA A 353 16.53 5.82 -1.39
CA ALA A 353 15.42 6.55 -0.80
C ALA A 353 15.85 7.93 -0.30
N ASP A 354 17.01 8.01 0.38
CA ASP A 354 17.53 9.28 0.90
C ASP A 354 17.81 10.31 -0.20
N LYS A 355 18.33 9.89 -1.36
CA LYS A 355 18.50 10.81 -2.50
C LYS A 355 17.17 11.41 -2.95
N VAL A 356 16.13 10.60 -3.09
CA VAL A 356 14.81 11.04 -3.53
C VAL A 356 14.16 11.92 -2.45
N ILE A 357 14.15 11.47 -1.20
CA ILE A 357 13.60 12.22 -0.07
C ILE A 357 14.29 13.58 0.08
N SER A 358 15.61 13.61 0.00
CA SER A 358 16.38 14.84 0.13
C SER A 358 16.21 15.79 -1.06
N ALA A 359 16.02 15.27 -2.28
CA ALA A 359 15.69 16.09 -3.44
C ALA A 359 14.29 16.70 -3.31
N CYS A 360 13.29 15.91 -2.92
CA CYS A 360 11.93 16.39 -2.71
C CYS A 360 11.82 17.39 -1.55
N ALA A 361 12.56 17.20 -0.46
CA ALA A 361 12.54 18.11 0.67
C ALA A 361 13.07 19.53 0.35
N LYS A 362 13.88 19.67 -0.71
CA LYS A 362 14.40 20.97 -1.17
C LYS A 362 13.45 21.70 -2.09
N ASP A 363 12.51 21.01 -2.68
CA ASP A 363 11.59 21.58 -3.67
C ASP A 363 10.21 21.74 -3.05
N THR A 364 9.95 22.94 -2.56
CA THR A 364 8.70 23.31 -1.89
C THR A 364 7.57 23.69 -2.86
N ASP A 365 7.86 23.82 -4.15
CA ASP A 365 6.91 24.29 -5.19
C ASP A 365 6.12 23.14 -5.84
N LEU A 366 5.85 22.10 -5.10
CA LEU A 366 5.63 20.77 -5.61
C LEU A 366 4.20 20.34 -5.86
N SER A 367 3.73 20.67 -7.01
CA SER A 367 2.99 19.74 -7.88
C SER A 367 3.84 18.48 -8.31
N LEU A 368 5.16 18.55 -8.20
CA LEU A 368 6.12 17.51 -8.62
C LEU A 368 6.49 16.51 -7.51
N GLY A 369 6.34 16.84 -6.23
CA GLY A 369 6.70 15.95 -5.13
C GLY A 369 5.94 14.64 -5.15
N ASN A 370 4.65 14.68 -5.37
CA ASN A 370 3.84 13.48 -5.56
C ASN A 370 4.37 12.63 -6.72
N HIS A 371 4.74 13.25 -7.82
CA HIS A 371 5.21 12.56 -9.01
C HIS A 371 6.57 11.86 -8.79
N TYR A 372 7.45 12.48 -8.02
CA TYR A 372 8.74 11.91 -7.65
C TYR A 372 8.59 10.70 -6.73
N PHE A 373 7.72 10.80 -5.74
CA PHE A 373 7.46 9.69 -4.84
C PHE A 373 6.80 8.53 -5.55
N GLU A 374 5.80 8.78 -6.35
CA GLU A 374 5.15 7.75 -7.15
C GLU A 374 6.15 7.04 -8.06
N MET A 375 7.02 7.76 -8.74
CA MET A 375 8.04 7.16 -9.60
C MET A 375 9.12 6.39 -8.82
N SER A 376 9.56 6.88 -7.66
CA SER A 376 10.59 6.21 -6.86
C SER A 376 10.08 4.98 -6.14
N VAL A 377 8.80 4.93 -5.80
CA VAL A 377 8.19 3.81 -5.09
C VAL A 377 8.19 2.53 -5.94
N TYR A 378 8.06 2.64 -7.26
CA TYR A 378 8.03 1.50 -8.17
C TYR A 378 9.24 1.37 -9.11
N LEU A 379 10.27 2.18 -8.91
CA LEU A 379 11.54 1.97 -9.62
C LEU A 379 12.15 0.62 -9.17
N PRO A 380 12.44 -0.29 -10.11
CA PRO A 380 13.06 -1.56 -9.77
C PRO A 380 14.43 -1.35 -9.12
N TYR A 381 14.71 -2.16 -8.11
CA TYR A 381 16.01 -2.16 -7.41
C TYR A 381 17.23 -2.23 -8.35
N ASN A 382 17.06 -2.86 -9.53
CA ASN A 382 18.09 -3.01 -10.56
C ASN A 382 17.98 -2.00 -11.71
N PHE A 383 17.12 -0.98 -11.61
CA PHE A 383 17.12 0.06 -12.64
C PHE A 383 18.46 0.76 -12.58
N SER A 384 19.11 0.90 -13.76
CA SER A 384 20.45 1.45 -13.83
C SER A 384 20.49 2.79 -13.08
N SER A 385 21.49 2.94 -12.23
CA SER A 385 21.76 4.18 -11.48
C SER A 385 21.78 5.44 -12.36
N SER A 386 21.92 5.29 -13.68
CA SER A 386 21.89 6.36 -14.67
C SER A 386 20.54 7.06 -14.81
N LEU A 387 19.40 6.33 -14.73
CA LEU A 387 18.07 6.96 -14.83
C LEU A 387 17.68 7.70 -13.54
N GLU A 388 18.04 7.16 -12.39
CA GLU A 388 17.82 7.84 -11.10
C GLU A 388 18.73 9.07 -10.96
N THR A 389 19.98 8.97 -11.38
CA THR A 389 20.94 10.09 -11.32
C THR A 389 20.57 11.21 -12.29
N ASN A 390 20.12 10.89 -13.49
CA ASN A 390 19.73 11.90 -14.47
C ASN A 390 18.45 12.64 -14.04
N LYS A 391 17.47 11.96 -13.42
CA LYS A 391 16.26 12.64 -12.95
C LYS A 391 16.51 13.54 -11.73
N VAL A 392 17.35 13.10 -10.80
CA VAL A 392 17.78 13.94 -9.67
C VAL A 392 18.68 15.07 -10.13
N ALA A 393 19.52 14.86 -11.17
CA ALA A 393 20.36 15.91 -11.75
C ALA A 393 19.55 16.93 -12.55
N ASP A 394 18.55 16.49 -13.31
CA ASP A 394 17.66 17.39 -14.07
C ASP A 394 16.84 18.31 -13.14
N THR A 395 16.41 17.82 -11.97
CA THR A 395 15.72 18.67 -10.98
C THR A 395 16.65 19.63 -10.27
N ASN A 396 17.91 19.27 -10.08
CA ASN A 396 18.90 20.21 -9.51
C ASN A 396 19.31 21.32 -10.51
N ASN A 397 19.19 21.06 -11.82
CA ASN A 397 19.46 22.06 -12.85
C ASN A 397 18.27 22.98 -13.16
N ASP A 398 17.03 22.50 -12.91
CA ASP A 398 15.82 23.30 -13.08
C ASP A 398 15.42 24.08 -11.79
N ALA A 399 16.07 23.80 -10.67
CA ALA A 399 15.88 24.54 -9.43
C ALA A 399 16.40 25.98 -9.62
N LYS A 400 15.51 26.90 -9.97
CA LYS A 400 15.81 28.35 -9.86
C LYS A 400 16.32 28.62 -8.45
N PRO A 401 17.37 29.46 -8.30
CA PRO A 401 17.88 29.78 -6.98
C PRO A 401 16.73 30.30 -6.11
N VAL A 402 16.58 29.70 -4.95
CA VAL A 402 15.60 30.09 -3.93
C VAL A 402 15.76 31.59 -3.72
N LYS A 403 14.78 32.38 -4.16
CA LYS A 403 14.69 33.77 -3.76
C LYS A 403 14.51 33.74 -2.24
N GLU A 404 15.53 34.25 -1.54
CA GLU A 404 15.39 34.56 -0.12
C GLU A 404 14.12 35.41 0.06
N LEU A 405 13.14 34.83 0.73
CA LEU A 405 11.95 35.56 1.16
C LEU A 405 12.36 36.50 2.30
N ASN A 406 12.94 37.63 1.92
CA ASN A 406 12.99 38.79 2.78
C ASN A 406 11.58 39.36 2.90
N THR A 407 10.82 38.88 3.84
CA THR A 407 9.58 39.48 4.30
C THR A 407 9.96 40.66 5.23
N PRO A 408 9.63 41.90 4.90
CA PRO A 408 9.82 43.01 5.84
C PRO A 408 8.81 42.84 6.96
N VAL A 409 9.29 42.70 8.19
CA VAL A 409 8.52 42.88 9.40
C VAL A 409 7.97 44.28 9.41
N LYS A 410 6.69 44.45 9.13
CA LYS A 410 5.99 45.73 9.41
C LYS A 410 5.77 45.83 10.92
N LYS A 411 6.30 46.93 11.43
CA LYS A 411 6.05 47.43 12.79
C LYS A 411 4.57 47.69 13.06
#